data_f93c7f7b47e4e73e988ebc2d3f2ff491
#
_entry.id   f93c7f7b47e4e73e988ebc2d3f2ff491
#
_cell.length_a   1.000
_cell.length_b   1.000
_cell.length_c   1.000
_cell.angle_alpha   90.00
_cell.angle_beta   90.00
_cell.angle_gamma   90.00
#
_symmetry.space_group_name_H-M   'P 1'
#
loop_
_entity.id
_entity.type
_entity.pdbx_description
1 polymer ?
#
loop_
_entity_poly.entity_id
_entity_poly.type
_entity_poly.pdbx_seq_one_letter_code
_entity_poly.pdbx_strand_id
1 'polypeptide(L)'
;MTLANAELAAGLRVAVMRLRRRLANEHDPEHDLSIGAMAVLGGLYRLGELTVGELAERERVRPPSMTRTIKCLTEGGYVTRAAGEYDRRQVVIALTDRGRSAVIADRRRRDAWLSERLGDLSIEERDVLRAAAPILEKLAEA
;
A
#
# COMPACT_ATOMS: atom_id res chain seq x y z
N MET A 1 24.32 4.44 17.29
CA MET A 1 22.89 4.49 17.66
C MET A 1 22.78 4.85 19.14
N THR A 2 21.99 5.88 19.47
CA THR A 2 21.78 6.29 20.86
C THR A 2 20.70 5.43 21.51
N LEU A 3 20.72 5.32 22.85
CA LEU A 3 19.67 4.61 23.60
C LEU A 3 18.30 5.20 23.31
N ALA A 4 18.20 6.54 23.26
CA ALA A 4 16.95 7.23 22.94
C ALA A 4 16.38 6.84 21.56
N ASN A 5 17.23 6.69 20.55
CA ASN A 5 16.81 6.25 19.23
C ASN A 5 16.38 4.78 19.22
N ALA A 6 17.01 3.93 20.01
CA ALA A 6 16.62 2.52 20.12
C ALA A 6 15.23 2.34 20.73
N GLU A 7 14.95 3.09 21.80
CA GLU A 7 13.64 3.06 22.46
C GLU A 7 12.54 3.61 21.53
N LEU A 8 12.81 4.74 20.88
CA LEU A 8 11.87 5.34 19.94
C LEU A 8 11.60 4.40 18.76
N ALA A 9 12.64 3.77 18.21
CA ALA A 9 12.50 2.80 17.12
C ALA A 9 11.60 1.62 17.51
N ALA A 10 11.79 1.06 18.71
CA ALA A 10 10.97 -0.03 19.20
C ALA A 10 9.50 0.39 19.36
N GLY A 11 9.25 1.55 19.93
CA GLY A 11 7.90 2.08 20.11
C GLY A 11 7.20 2.35 18.77
N LEU A 12 7.88 3.01 17.83
CA LEU A 12 7.35 3.27 16.50
C LEU A 12 7.04 2.00 15.73
N ARG A 13 7.97 1.04 15.76
CA ARG A 13 7.76 -0.25 15.07
C ARG A 13 6.47 -0.93 15.56
N VAL A 14 6.28 -1.02 16.86
CA VAL A 14 5.09 -1.66 17.44
C VAL A 14 3.84 -0.88 17.07
N ALA A 15 3.83 0.44 17.24
CA ALA A 15 2.67 1.29 16.95
C ALA A 15 2.28 1.24 15.46
N VAL A 16 3.25 1.38 14.57
CA VAL A 16 3.02 1.38 13.12
C VAL A 16 2.52 0.02 12.66
N MET A 17 3.13 -1.08 13.13
CA MET A 17 2.70 -2.43 12.72
C MET A 17 1.29 -2.77 13.24
N ARG A 18 0.94 -2.34 14.44
CA ARG A 18 -0.40 -2.55 15.00
C ARG A 18 -1.44 -1.74 14.24
N LEU A 19 -1.15 -0.47 13.95
CA LEU A 19 -2.05 0.40 13.19
C LEU A 19 -2.25 -0.15 11.76
N ARG A 20 -1.17 -0.58 11.11
CA ARG A 20 -1.24 -1.22 9.80
C ARG A 20 -2.17 -2.43 9.81
N ARG A 21 -2.04 -3.30 10.81
CA ARG A 21 -2.89 -4.49 10.95
C ARG A 21 -4.35 -4.11 11.12
N ARG A 22 -4.62 -3.09 11.94
CA ARG A 22 -5.99 -2.61 12.16
C ARG A 22 -6.59 -2.04 10.87
N LEU A 23 -5.85 -1.24 10.13
CA LEU A 23 -6.27 -0.70 8.85
C LEU A 23 -6.50 -1.80 7.80
N ALA A 24 -5.72 -2.86 7.84
CA ALA A 24 -5.90 -4.00 6.94
C ALA A 24 -7.26 -4.68 7.12
N ASN A 25 -7.83 -4.65 8.32
CA ASN A 25 -9.15 -5.22 8.59
C ASN A 25 -10.30 -4.38 8.02
N GLU A 26 -10.04 -3.12 7.67
CA GLU A 26 -11.02 -2.21 7.09
C GLU A 26 -10.97 -2.28 5.56
N HIS A 27 -11.16 -3.47 5.00
CA HIS A 27 -11.19 -3.68 3.55
C HIS A 27 -12.64 -3.84 3.06
N ASP A 28 -12.84 -3.62 1.77
CA ASP A 28 -14.14 -3.83 1.13
C ASP A 28 -14.40 -5.34 0.98
N PRO A 29 -15.50 -5.88 1.53
CA PRO A 29 -15.83 -7.29 1.38
C PRO A 29 -15.96 -7.78 -0.07
N GLU A 30 -16.29 -6.89 -1.02
CA GLU A 30 -16.35 -7.23 -2.44
C GLU A 30 -14.99 -7.46 -3.06
N HIS A 31 -13.93 -6.91 -2.44
CA HIS A 31 -12.57 -6.99 -2.94
C HIS A 31 -11.64 -7.52 -1.83
N ASP A 32 -11.76 -8.81 -1.55
CA ASP A 32 -10.96 -9.48 -0.52
C ASP A 32 -9.53 -9.71 -1.02
N LEU A 33 -8.75 -8.65 -1.03
CA LEU A 33 -7.36 -8.66 -1.46
C LEU A 33 -6.43 -8.51 -0.28
N SER A 34 -5.27 -9.16 -0.34
CA SER A 34 -4.22 -8.99 0.65
C SER A 34 -3.68 -7.55 0.65
N ILE A 35 -3.03 -7.16 1.75
CA ILE A 35 -2.35 -5.85 1.83
C ILE A 35 -1.36 -5.69 0.68
N GLY A 36 -0.57 -6.74 0.39
CA GLY A 36 0.40 -6.72 -0.70
C GLY A 36 -0.24 -6.55 -2.07
N ALA A 37 -1.34 -7.25 -2.34
CA ALA A 37 -2.07 -7.12 -3.59
C ALA A 37 -2.66 -5.70 -3.73
N MET A 38 -3.26 -5.17 -2.67
CA MET A 38 -3.81 -3.82 -2.70
C MET A 38 -2.71 -2.76 -2.87
N ALA A 39 -1.53 -2.97 -2.29
CA ALA A 39 -0.37 -2.09 -2.47
C ALA A 39 0.07 -2.03 -3.95
N VAL A 40 0.05 -3.16 -4.64
CA VAL A 40 0.34 -3.21 -6.09
C VAL A 40 -0.69 -2.38 -6.86
N LEU A 41 -1.97 -2.56 -6.60
CA LEU A 41 -3.03 -1.78 -7.24
C LEU A 41 -2.87 -0.28 -6.95
N GLY A 42 -2.55 0.09 -5.72
CA GLY A 42 -2.31 1.48 -5.33
C GLY A 42 -1.13 2.11 -6.06
N GLY A 43 -0.06 1.36 -6.27
CA GLY A 43 1.10 1.80 -7.05
C GLY A 43 0.75 2.06 -8.52
N LEU A 44 0.01 1.15 -9.13
CA LEU A 44 -0.49 1.30 -10.49
C LEU A 44 -1.46 2.48 -10.63
N TYR A 45 -2.28 2.69 -9.63
CA TYR A 45 -3.23 3.82 -9.59
C TYR A 45 -2.49 5.17 -9.60
N ARG A 46 -1.42 5.29 -8.82
CA ARG A 46 -0.65 6.54 -8.70
C ARG A 46 0.30 6.80 -9.86
N LEU A 47 0.94 5.75 -10.38
CA LEU A 47 2.06 5.87 -11.29
C LEU A 47 1.74 5.44 -12.72
N GLY A 48 0.59 4.80 -12.93
CA GLY A 48 0.25 4.20 -14.22
C GLY A 48 0.93 2.85 -14.42
N GLU A 49 1.07 2.43 -15.66
CA GLU A 49 1.64 1.13 -16.01
C GLU A 49 3.06 0.94 -15.47
N LEU A 50 3.32 -0.23 -14.92
CA LEU A 50 4.63 -0.62 -14.39
C LEU A 50 4.97 -2.04 -14.86
N THR A 51 6.26 -2.31 -15.00
CA THR A 51 6.74 -3.67 -15.26
C THR A 51 6.67 -4.51 -13.99
N VAL A 52 6.68 -5.83 -14.13
CA VAL A 52 6.74 -6.75 -12.98
C VAL A 52 7.99 -6.47 -12.14
N GLY A 53 9.13 -6.19 -12.78
CA GLY A 53 10.38 -5.85 -12.09
C GLY A 53 10.27 -4.56 -11.27
N GLU A 54 9.68 -3.52 -11.84
CA GLU A 54 9.44 -2.24 -11.13
C GLU A 54 8.52 -2.43 -9.93
N LEU A 55 7.46 -3.23 -10.07
CA LEU A 55 6.55 -3.54 -8.96
C LEU A 55 7.26 -4.32 -7.85
N ALA A 56 8.07 -5.32 -8.19
CA ALA A 56 8.84 -6.11 -7.23
C ALA A 56 9.81 -5.22 -6.44
N GLU A 57 10.49 -4.32 -7.12
CA GLU A 57 11.44 -3.37 -6.51
C GLU A 57 10.72 -2.40 -5.57
N ARG A 58 9.61 -1.81 -6.01
CA ARG A 58 8.83 -0.88 -5.19
C ARG A 58 8.31 -1.52 -3.91
N GLU A 59 7.76 -2.72 -4.03
CA GLU A 59 7.18 -3.44 -2.88
C GLU A 59 8.23 -4.20 -2.08
N ARG A 60 9.50 -4.15 -2.51
CA ARG A 60 10.61 -4.84 -1.86
C ARG A 60 10.34 -6.31 -1.63
N VAL A 61 9.76 -6.96 -2.64
CA VAL A 61 9.51 -8.40 -2.65
C VAL A 61 10.31 -9.07 -3.76
N ARG A 62 10.53 -10.36 -3.60
CA ARG A 62 11.24 -11.14 -4.63
C ARG A 62 10.37 -11.29 -5.88
N PRO A 63 10.98 -11.31 -7.08
CA PRO A 63 10.23 -11.46 -8.33
C PRO A 63 9.25 -12.62 -8.37
N PRO A 64 9.56 -13.84 -7.86
CA PRO A 64 8.58 -14.93 -7.83
C PRO A 64 7.32 -14.61 -7.01
N SER A 65 7.49 -13.91 -5.88
CA SER A 65 6.35 -13.47 -5.04
C SER A 65 5.50 -12.45 -5.77
N MET A 66 6.12 -11.50 -6.47
CA MET A 66 5.41 -10.51 -7.27
C MET A 66 4.66 -11.17 -8.42
N THR A 67 5.28 -12.11 -9.13
CA THR A 67 4.64 -12.86 -10.22
C THR A 67 3.38 -13.57 -9.73
N ARG A 68 3.43 -14.15 -8.53
CA ARG A 68 2.28 -14.82 -7.90
C ARG A 68 1.15 -13.86 -7.58
N THR A 69 1.49 -12.70 -7.02
CA THR A 69 0.53 -11.62 -6.74
C THR A 69 -0.13 -11.12 -8.03
N ILE A 70 0.65 -10.87 -9.06
CA ILE A 70 0.15 -10.43 -10.37
C ILE A 70 -0.78 -11.46 -10.99
N LYS A 71 -0.44 -12.75 -10.87
CA LYS A 71 -1.30 -13.84 -11.36
C LYS A 71 -2.68 -13.79 -10.69
N CYS A 72 -2.72 -13.68 -9.36
CA CYS A 72 -3.97 -13.54 -8.62
C CYS A 72 -4.78 -12.31 -9.06
N LEU A 73 -4.11 -11.17 -9.23
CA LEU A 73 -4.76 -9.93 -9.64
C LEU A 73 -5.28 -10.01 -11.08
N THR A 74 -4.56 -10.68 -11.96
CA THR A 74 -4.99 -10.89 -13.35
C THR A 74 -6.21 -11.80 -13.41
N GLU A 75 -6.18 -12.91 -12.66
CA GLU A 75 -7.30 -13.85 -12.58
C GLU A 75 -8.55 -13.20 -11.99
N GLY A 76 -8.38 -12.29 -11.05
CA GLY A 76 -9.48 -11.52 -10.46
C GLY A 76 -10.01 -10.38 -11.33
N GLY A 77 -9.34 -10.08 -12.44
CA GLY A 77 -9.75 -9.00 -13.35
C GLY A 77 -9.33 -7.60 -12.88
N TYR A 78 -8.40 -7.49 -11.96
CA TYR A 78 -7.95 -6.19 -11.41
C TYR A 78 -6.85 -5.55 -12.24
N VAL A 79 -6.07 -6.35 -12.94
CA VAL A 79 -4.98 -5.89 -13.81
C VAL A 79 -4.97 -6.67 -15.11
N THR A 80 -4.31 -6.08 -16.12
CA THR A 80 -3.99 -6.74 -17.39
C THR A 80 -2.48 -6.87 -17.51
N ARG A 81 -2.05 -7.84 -18.33
CA ARG A 81 -0.64 -8.09 -18.65
C ARG A 81 -0.45 -7.90 -20.15
N ALA A 82 0.62 -7.22 -20.53
CA ALA A 82 1.00 -7.03 -21.92
C ALA A 82 2.51 -7.05 -22.07
N ALA A 83 2.99 -7.38 -23.28
CA ALA A 83 4.41 -7.24 -23.60
C ALA A 83 4.80 -5.75 -23.60
N GLY A 84 6.01 -5.44 -23.18
CA GLY A 84 6.53 -4.07 -23.18
C GLY A 84 6.61 -3.52 -24.61
N GLU A 85 6.33 -2.22 -24.76
CA GLU A 85 6.35 -1.52 -26.05
C GLU A 85 7.76 -1.46 -26.66
N TYR A 86 8.75 -1.18 -25.81
CA TYR A 86 10.15 -1.03 -26.23
C TYR A 86 10.99 -2.30 -26.06
N ASP A 87 10.64 -3.14 -25.09
CA ASP A 87 11.26 -4.44 -24.86
C ASP A 87 10.17 -5.49 -24.60
N ARG A 88 9.94 -6.36 -25.60
CA ARG A 88 8.91 -7.39 -25.55
C ARG A 88 9.15 -8.47 -24.49
N ARG A 89 10.37 -8.55 -23.95
CA ARG A 89 10.70 -9.47 -22.85
C ARG A 89 10.17 -8.98 -21.52
N GLN A 90 9.93 -7.67 -21.40
CA GLN A 90 9.30 -7.09 -20.21
C GLN A 90 7.80 -7.35 -20.25
N VAL A 91 7.24 -7.63 -19.06
CA VAL A 91 5.80 -7.74 -18.87
C VAL A 91 5.33 -6.47 -18.17
N VAL A 92 4.45 -5.74 -18.83
CA VAL A 92 3.85 -4.50 -18.33
C VAL A 92 2.49 -4.80 -17.75
N ILE A 93 2.25 -4.28 -16.56
CA ILE A 93 1.00 -4.45 -15.82
C ILE A 93 0.24 -3.12 -15.82
N ALA A 94 -1.02 -3.19 -16.17
CA ALA A 94 -1.92 -2.04 -16.20
C ALA A 94 -3.17 -2.28 -15.34
N LEU A 95 -3.65 -1.23 -14.71
CA LEU A 95 -4.84 -1.27 -13.89
C LEU A 95 -6.09 -1.33 -14.77
N THR A 96 -7.04 -2.20 -14.44
CA THR A 96 -8.36 -2.23 -15.06
C THR A 96 -9.32 -1.27 -14.35
N ASP A 97 -10.51 -1.05 -14.92
CA ASP A 97 -11.56 -0.28 -14.24
C ASP A 97 -11.96 -0.94 -12.91
N ARG A 98 -12.02 -2.27 -12.88
CA ARG A 98 -12.27 -3.01 -11.64
C ARG A 98 -11.17 -2.77 -10.61
N GLY A 99 -9.90 -2.77 -11.03
CA GLY A 99 -8.77 -2.48 -10.16
C GLY A 99 -8.81 -1.06 -9.61
N ARG A 100 -9.14 -0.09 -10.45
CA ARG A 100 -9.31 1.31 -10.05
C ARG A 100 -10.42 1.46 -9.00
N SER A 101 -11.57 0.84 -9.24
CA SER A 101 -12.70 0.86 -8.31
C SER A 101 -12.33 0.23 -6.97
N ALA A 102 -11.58 -0.86 -6.98
CA ALA A 102 -11.10 -1.52 -5.77
C ALA A 102 -10.21 -0.60 -4.92
N VAL A 103 -9.27 0.11 -5.56
CA VAL A 103 -8.37 1.06 -4.88
C VAL A 103 -9.18 2.20 -4.24
N ILE A 104 -10.12 2.78 -4.98
CA ILE A 104 -10.94 3.90 -4.50
C ILE A 104 -11.80 3.46 -3.30
N ALA A 105 -12.46 2.31 -3.40
CA ALA A 105 -13.31 1.78 -2.33
C ALA A 105 -12.49 1.47 -1.07
N ASP A 106 -11.32 0.86 -1.23
CA ASP A 106 -10.42 0.53 -0.16
C ASP A 106 -9.93 1.78 0.60
N ARG A 107 -9.50 2.79 -0.14
CA ARG A 107 -9.05 4.07 0.44
C ARG A 107 -10.17 4.74 1.22
N ARG A 108 -11.37 4.81 0.66
CA ARG A 108 -12.54 5.42 1.33
C ARG A 108 -12.86 4.74 2.65
N ARG A 109 -12.81 3.43 2.69
CA ARG A 109 -13.08 2.67 3.92
C ARG A 109 -12.04 2.94 5.00
N ARG A 110 -10.77 2.88 4.63
CA ARG A 110 -9.67 3.12 5.56
C ARG A 110 -9.64 4.55 6.06
N ASP A 111 -9.84 5.51 5.17
CA ASP A 111 -9.91 6.91 5.53
C ASP A 111 -11.10 7.21 6.45
N ALA A 112 -12.25 6.63 6.18
CA ALA A 112 -13.44 6.79 7.01
C ALA A 112 -13.23 6.23 8.43
N TRP A 113 -12.66 5.02 8.52
CA TRP A 113 -12.35 4.42 9.81
C TRP A 113 -11.36 5.27 10.60
N LEU A 114 -10.28 5.70 9.94
CA LEU A 114 -9.24 6.49 10.58
C LEU A 114 -9.76 7.86 10.99
N SER A 115 -10.53 8.52 10.14
CA SER A 115 -11.15 9.82 10.43
C SER A 115 -12.03 9.75 11.68
N GLU A 116 -12.84 8.70 11.80
CA GLU A 116 -13.67 8.48 12.99
C GLU A 116 -12.81 8.35 14.25
N ARG A 117 -11.74 7.58 14.21
CA ARG A 117 -10.83 7.39 15.35
C ARG A 117 -10.04 8.65 15.67
N LEU A 118 -9.68 9.45 14.69
CA LEU A 118 -9.06 10.74 14.93
C LEU A 118 -9.98 11.70 15.66
N GLY A 119 -11.30 11.58 15.47
CA GLY A 119 -12.30 12.35 16.21
C GLY A 119 -12.32 12.09 17.70
N ASP A 120 -11.84 10.91 18.14
CA ASP A 120 -11.77 10.54 19.54
C ASP A 120 -10.51 11.11 20.26
N LEU A 121 -9.58 11.68 19.49
CA LEU A 121 -8.33 12.24 20.01
C LEU A 121 -8.49 13.72 20.35
N SER A 122 -7.60 14.20 21.22
CA SER A 122 -7.50 15.63 21.52
C SER A 122 -6.97 16.41 20.29
N ILE A 123 -7.19 17.74 20.31
CA ILE A 123 -6.64 18.62 19.27
C ILE A 123 -5.12 18.53 19.24
N GLU A 124 -4.49 18.48 20.40
CA GLU A 124 -3.03 18.37 20.55
C GLU A 124 -2.51 17.06 19.94
N GLU A 125 -3.19 15.95 20.21
CA GLU A 125 -2.82 14.65 19.64
C GLU A 125 -2.96 14.63 18.12
N ARG A 126 -4.03 15.20 17.58
CA ARG A 126 -4.21 15.33 16.12
C ARG A 126 -3.13 16.20 15.49
N ASP A 127 -2.73 17.29 16.15
CA ASP A 127 -1.65 18.16 15.65
C ASP A 127 -0.32 17.42 15.61
N VAL A 128 -0.03 16.60 16.62
CA VAL A 128 1.18 15.75 16.64
C VAL A 128 1.17 14.78 15.46
N LEU A 129 0.04 14.12 15.20
CA LEU A 129 -0.09 13.18 14.08
C LEU A 129 0.03 13.88 12.73
N ARG A 130 -0.53 15.09 12.59
CA ARG A 130 -0.41 15.89 11.38
C ARG A 130 1.04 16.22 11.06
N ALA A 131 1.81 16.56 12.08
CA ALA A 131 3.24 16.84 11.95
C ALA A 131 4.05 15.56 11.71
N ALA A 132 3.63 14.44 12.28
CA ALA A 132 4.33 13.15 12.16
C ALA A 132 4.17 12.48 10.79
N ALA A 133 3.03 12.66 10.12
CA ALA A 133 2.75 11.96 8.87
C ALA A 133 3.85 12.14 7.80
N PRO A 134 4.29 13.36 7.45
CA PRO A 134 5.37 13.54 6.47
C PRO A 134 6.72 12.98 6.97
N ILE A 135 6.94 12.93 8.27
CA ILE A 135 8.17 12.36 8.85
C ILE A 135 8.16 10.83 8.67
N LEU A 136 7.00 10.20 8.88
CA LEU A 136 6.84 8.76 8.67
C LEU A 136 7.03 8.38 7.19
N GLU A 137 6.51 9.20 6.26
CA GLU A 137 6.74 9.01 4.83
C GLU A 137 8.23 9.07 4.50
N LYS A 138 8.93 10.07 5.02
CA LYS A 138 10.38 10.21 4.84
C LYS A 138 11.15 8.96 5.33
N LEU A 139 10.74 8.38 6.45
CA LEU A 139 11.33 7.14 6.95
C LEU A 139 11.03 5.96 6.03
N ALA A 140 9.85 5.90 5.45
CA ALA A 140 9.45 4.82 4.54
C ALA A 140 10.22 4.84 3.21
N GLU A 141 10.68 6.01 2.78
CA GLU A 141 11.46 6.20 1.55
C GLU A 141 12.96 5.94 1.73
N ALA A 142 13.42 5.84 2.95
CA ALA A 142 14.84 5.69 3.26
C ALA A 142 15.43 4.34 2.80
#